data_91d2bc6fcf2f30c4cf1ec98511474a45
#
_entry.id   91d2bc6fcf2f30c4cf1ec98511474a45
#
_cell.length_a   1.000
_cell.length_b   1.000
_cell.length_c   1.000
_cell.angle_alpha   90.00
_cell.angle_beta   90.00
_cell.angle_gamma   90.00
#
_symmetry.space_group_name_H-M   'P 1'
#
loop_
_entity.id
_entity.type
_entity.pdbx_description
1 polymer ?
#
loop_
_entity_poly.entity_id
_entity_poly.type
_entity_poly.pdbx_seq_one_letter_code
_entity_poly.pdbx_strand_id
1 'polypeptide(L)' 'MVKRRDLIKKIRDEAKQNGLPFVVIDTRGKHDKLIFMGVRVPIPRHKEISTGTSESIMKLFEQYFGKNWWRNDKN' A
#
# COMPACT_ATOMS: atom_id res chain seq x y z
N MET A 1 -11.46 6.68 -8.33
CA MET A 1 -10.43 5.66 -8.51
C MET A 1 -9.08 6.18 -8.04
N VAL A 2 -8.23 5.29 -7.63
CA VAL A 2 -6.91 5.64 -7.08
C VAL A 2 -5.84 5.23 -8.07
N LYS A 3 -4.87 6.10 -8.30
CA LYS A 3 -3.76 5.74 -9.18
C LYS A 3 -2.83 4.78 -8.44
N ARG A 4 -2.40 3.74 -9.13
CA ARG A 4 -1.53 2.73 -8.55
C ARG A 4 -0.28 3.33 -7.92
N ARG A 5 0.36 4.25 -8.62
CA ARG A 5 1.58 4.89 -8.11
C ARG A 5 1.29 5.70 -6.84
N ASP A 6 0.13 6.33 -6.76
CA ASP A 6 -0.23 7.13 -5.59
C ASP A 6 -0.48 6.24 -4.38
N LEU A 7 -1.11 5.08 -4.60
CA LEU A 7 -1.33 4.10 -3.55
C LEU A 7 -0.01 3.60 -2.99
N ILE A 8 0.91 3.23 -3.88
CA ILE A 8 2.22 2.74 -3.47
C ILE A 8 3.01 3.81 -2.72
N LYS A 9 2.97 5.05 -3.25
CA LYS A 9 3.66 6.16 -2.60
C LYS A 9 3.12 6.40 -1.21
N LYS A 10 1.81 6.35 -1.05
CA LYS A 10 1.18 6.56 0.25
C LYS A 10 1.65 5.53 1.27
N ILE A 11 1.72 4.27 0.85
CA ILE A 11 2.20 3.22 1.73
C ILE A 11 3.67 3.43 2.10
N ARG A 12 4.49 3.79 1.13
CA ARG A 12 5.91 4.05 1.38
C ARG A 12 6.13 5.21 2.33
N ASP A 13 5.39 6.30 2.11
CA ASP A 13 5.53 7.49 2.93
C ASP A 13 5.13 7.19 4.37
N GLU A 14 4.07 6.43 4.55
CA GLU A 14 3.62 6.09 5.89
C GLU A 14 4.64 5.18 6.59
N ALA A 15 5.19 4.21 5.88
CA ALA A 15 6.22 3.34 6.44
C ALA A 15 7.43 4.17 6.89
N LYS A 16 7.82 5.12 6.07
CA LYS A 16 8.96 5.98 6.37
C LYS A 16 8.68 6.83 7.60
N GLN A 17 7.48 7.40 7.71
CA GLN A 17 7.11 8.23 8.84
C GLN A 17 7.09 7.45 10.14
N ASN A 18 6.79 6.17 10.07
CA ASN A 18 6.76 5.33 11.26
C ASN A 18 8.10 4.66 11.55
N GLY A 19 9.13 4.99 10.77
CA GLY A 19 10.45 4.41 10.98
C GLY A 19 10.50 2.91 10.68
N LEU A 20 9.62 2.43 9.81
CA LEU A 20 9.54 1.01 9.50
C LEU A 20 10.39 0.65 8.29
N PRO A 21 10.64 -0.65 8.06
CA PRO A 21 11.48 -1.09 6.96
C PRO A 21 10.98 -0.63 5.61
N PHE A 22 11.90 -0.60 4.67
CA PHE A 22 11.62 -0.18 3.32
C PHE A 22 10.61 -1.10 2.63
N VAL A 23 9.69 -0.49 1.89
CA VAL A 23 8.69 -1.25 1.13
C VAL A 23 9.27 -1.58 -0.24
N VAL A 24 9.20 -2.85 -0.62
CA VAL A 24 9.75 -3.33 -1.89
C VAL A 24 8.63 -3.87 -2.76
N ILE A 25 8.71 -3.60 -4.06
CA ILE A 25 7.75 -4.12 -5.03
C ILE A 25 8.40 -5.24 -5.82
N ASP A 26 7.85 -6.44 -5.72
CA ASP A 26 8.32 -7.58 -6.49
C ASP A 26 7.47 -7.69 -7.74
N THR A 27 8.11 -7.45 -8.89
CA THR A 27 7.42 -7.49 -10.18
C THR A 27 7.65 -8.81 -10.93
N ARG A 28 8.34 -9.75 -10.31
CA ARG A 28 8.56 -11.05 -10.93
C ARG A 28 7.25 -11.86 -10.87
N GLY A 29 6.99 -12.63 -11.88
CA GLY A 29 5.78 -13.44 -11.92
C GLY A 29 4.60 -12.68 -12.54
N LYS A 30 3.43 -13.26 -12.43
CA LYS A 30 2.22 -12.76 -13.09
C LYS A 30 1.62 -11.53 -12.41
N HIS A 31 1.87 -11.36 -11.12
CA HIS A 31 1.29 -10.27 -10.35
C HIS A 31 2.37 -9.54 -9.58
N ASP A 32 2.24 -8.23 -9.52
CA ASP A 32 3.10 -7.45 -8.67
C ASP A 32 2.73 -7.67 -7.21
N LYS A 33 3.72 -7.74 -6.36
CA LYS A 33 3.49 -7.92 -4.93
C LYS A 33 4.28 -6.87 -4.16
N LEU A 34 3.62 -6.26 -3.22
CA LEU A 34 4.26 -5.30 -2.33
C LEU A 34 4.70 -6.08 -1.10
N ILE A 35 6.00 -6.06 -0.83
CA ILE A 35 6.57 -6.82 0.29
C ILE A 35 6.96 -5.85 1.39
N PHE A 36 6.45 -6.09 2.58
CA PHE A 36 6.68 -5.21 3.72
C PHE A 36 6.64 -6.06 4.99
N MET A 37 7.74 -6.07 5.72
CA MET A 37 7.86 -6.82 6.98
C MET A 37 7.44 -8.28 6.85
N GLY A 38 7.79 -8.91 5.74
CA GLY A 38 7.46 -10.30 5.51
C GLY A 38 6.05 -10.55 5.00
N VAL A 39 5.24 -9.50 4.91
CA VAL A 39 3.89 -9.60 4.38
C VAL A 39 3.92 -9.31 2.89
N ARG A 40 3.24 -10.14 2.12
CA ARG A 40 3.14 -9.97 0.67
C ARG A 40 1.71 -9.58 0.33
N VAL A 41 1.58 -8.42 -0.29
CA VAL A 41 0.28 -7.89 -0.66
C VAL A 41 0.21 -7.76 -2.17
N PRO A 42 -0.71 -8.48 -2.83
CA PRO A 42 -0.83 -8.37 -4.28
C PRO A 42 -1.35 -7.00 -4.68
N ILE A 43 -0.71 -6.42 -5.68
CA ILE A 43 -1.09 -5.10 -6.20
C ILE A 43 -1.49 -5.27 -7.66
N PRO A 44 -2.69 -4.84 -8.05
CA PRO A 44 -3.08 -4.89 -9.46
C PRO A 44 -2.11 -4.11 -10.32
N ARG A 45 -1.87 -4.59 -11.52
CA ARG A 45 -0.98 -3.91 -12.47
C ARG A 45 -1.67 -2.81 -13.24
N HIS A 46 -2.95 -2.60 -13.00
CA HIS A 46 -3.69 -1.55 -13.68
C HIS A 46 -3.24 -0.18 -13.19
N LYS A 47 -3.24 0.76 -14.10
CA LYS A 47 -2.84 2.12 -13.79
C LYS A 47 -3.72 2.73 -12.71
N GLU A 48 -4.99 2.41 -12.75
CA GLU A 48 -5.96 2.91 -11.79
C GLU A 48 -6.62 1.74 -11.07
N ILE A 49 -6.78 1.89 -9.79
CA ILE A 49 -7.31 0.86 -8.90
C ILE A 49 -8.62 1.38 -8.34
N SER A 50 -9.64 0.53 -8.31
CA SER A 50 -10.92 0.94 -7.75
C SER A 50 -10.77 1.32 -6.28
N THR A 51 -11.62 2.22 -5.81
CA THR A 51 -11.56 2.67 -4.43
C THR A 51 -11.70 1.50 -3.45
N GLY A 52 -12.62 0.59 -3.73
CA GLY A 52 -12.82 -0.57 -2.85
C GLY A 52 -11.59 -1.45 -2.77
N THR A 53 -10.95 -1.70 -3.91
CA THR A 53 -9.74 -2.52 -3.93
C THR A 53 -8.59 -1.83 -3.20
N SER A 54 -8.42 -0.52 -3.43
CA SER A 54 -7.35 0.21 -2.77
C SER A 54 -7.55 0.26 -1.26
N GLU A 55 -8.78 0.41 -0.79
CA GLU A 55 -9.06 0.40 0.64
C GLU A 55 -8.78 -0.97 1.25
N SER A 56 -9.11 -2.04 0.53
CA SER A 56 -8.81 -3.39 1.00
C SER A 56 -7.31 -3.59 1.18
N ILE A 57 -6.52 -3.08 0.23
CA ILE A 57 -5.07 -3.16 0.32
C ILE A 57 -4.57 -2.35 1.52
N MET A 58 -5.06 -1.14 1.68
CA MET A 58 -4.60 -0.28 2.76
C MET A 58 -5.00 -0.82 4.14
N LYS A 59 -6.13 -1.50 4.23
CA LYS A 59 -6.54 -2.13 5.48
C LYS A 59 -5.56 -3.18 5.96
N LEU A 60 -4.86 -3.85 5.04
CA LEU A 60 -3.88 -4.86 5.42
C LEU A 60 -2.71 -4.26 6.19
N PHE A 61 -2.50 -2.97 6.06
CA PHE A 61 -1.40 -2.28 6.75
C PHE A 61 -1.84 -1.61 8.05
N GLU A 62 -3.11 -1.71 8.43
CA GLU A 62 -3.59 -1.06 9.65
C GLU A 62 -2.88 -1.57 10.89
N GLN A 63 -2.48 -2.82 10.89
CA GLN A 63 -1.78 -3.39 12.03
C GLN A 63 -0.39 -2.78 12.23
N TYR A 64 0.13 -2.12 11.19
CA TYR A 64 1.45 -1.49 11.26
C TYR A 64 1.37 0.03 11.38
N PHE A 65 0.38 0.64 10.71
CA PHE A 65 0.28 2.09 10.60
C PHE A 65 -0.84 2.69 11.44
N GLY A 66 -1.73 1.86 11.96
CA GLY A 66 -2.86 2.34 12.72
C GLY A 66 -4.17 2.30 11.95
N LYS A 67 -5.27 2.25 12.68
CA LYS A 67 -6.60 2.14 12.09
C LYS A 67 -6.91 3.36 11.25
N ASN A 68 -7.43 3.12 10.05
CA ASN A 68 -7.82 4.20 9.11
C ASN A 68 -6.68 5.15 8.77
N TRP A 69 -5.45 4.65 8.77
CA TRP A 69 -4.27 5.48 8.54
C TRP A 69 -4.35 6.24 7.21
N TRP A 70 -4.98 5.67 6.21
CA TRP A 70 -5.07 6.30 4.89
C TRP A 70 -6.10 7.41 4.84
N ARG A 71 -6.88 7.58 5.88
CA ARG A 71 -7.91 8.62 5.94
C ARG A 71 -7.48 9.85 6.75
N ASN A 72 -6.24 9.86 7.17
CA ASN A 72 -5.73 10.94 8.02
C ASN A 72 -5.14 12.11 7.26
N ASP A 73 -5.43 12.19 6.01
CA ASP A 73 -4.86 13.25 5.22
C ASP A 73 -5.68 14.51 5.25
N LYS A 74 -6.52 14.63 6.22
CA LYS A 74 -7.33 15.69 6.25
C LYS A 74 -7.18 16.61 7.14
N ASN A 75 -6.94 16.53 7.34
CA ASN A 75 -6.76 17.15 8.20
C ASN A 75 -6.51 17.97 8.09
#